data_9496949ffe2d445cc89e1a3eef6e9822
#
_entry.id   9496949ffe2d445cc89e1a3eef6e9822
#
_cell.length_a   1.000
_cell.length_b   1.000
_cell.length_c   1.000
_cell.angle_alpha   90.00
_cell.angle_beta   90.00
_cell.angle_gamma   90.00
#
_symmetry.space_group_name_H-M   'P 1'
#
loop_
_entity.id
_entity.type
_entity.pdbx_description
1 polymer ?
#
loop_
_entity_poly.entity_id
_entity_poly.type
_entity_poly.pdbx_seq_one_letter_code
_entity_poly.pdbx_strand_id
1 'polypeptide(L)'
;MVSSYWETARVFKAFCDENRLQILKMLRSGEKCACKLLEELQISQSTLSHHMKILCDAGIVQGRKEGKWVHYSLDPSGAERAKELLNEQVTLTVSHAQNECCCPGDK
;
A
#
# COMPACT_ATOMS: atom_id res chain seq x y z
N MET A 1 -19.89 -4.47 5.92
CA MET A 1 -19.27 -5.58 5.33
C MET A 1 -17.83 -5.74 5.72
N VAL A 2 -17.47 -6.89 6.04
CA VAL A 2 -16.14 -7.14 6.54
C VAL A 2 -15.19 -7.41 5.39
N SER A 3 -14.07 -6.75 5.38
CA SER A 3 -13.07 -7.03 4.40
C SER A 3 -12.51 -8.39 4.66
N SER A 4 -12.25 -9.12 3.64
CA SER A 4 -11.63 -10.40 3.83
C SER A 4 -10.17 -10.19 4.17
N TYR A 5 -9.59 -11.16 4.83
CA TYR A 5 -8.17 -11.10 5.11
C TYR A 5 -7.35 -11.04 3.83
N TRP A 6 -7.86 -11.65 2.78
CA TRP A 6 -7.20 -11.62 1.49
C TRP A 6 -7.05 -10.20 0.96
N GLU A 7 -8.12 -9.43 1.05
CA GLU A 7 -8.08 -8.04 0.58
C GLU A 7 -7.16 -7.19 1.44
N THR A 8 -7.22 -7.39 2.75
CA THR A 8 -6.36 -6.65 3.64
C THR A 8 -4.90 -6.96 3.39
N ALA A 9 -4.59 -8.25 3.22
CA ALA A 9 -3.22 -8.66 2.95
C ALA A 9 -2.72 -8.06 1.63
N ARG A 10 -3.59 -7.97 0.66
CA ARG A 10 -3.23 -7.40 -0.62
C ARG A 10 -2.82 -5.93 -0.50
N VAL A 11 -3.56 -5.18 0.31
CA VAL A 11 -3.21 -3.80 0.56
C VAL A 11 -1.83 -3.71 1.23
N PHE A 12 -1.60 -4.52 2.25
CA PHE A 12 -0.33 -4.46 2.95
C PHE A 12 0.84 -4.90 2.08
N LYS A 13 0.60 -5.86 1.20
CA LYS A 13 1.64 -6.29 0.30
C LYS A 13 2.13 -5.18 -0.61
N ALA A 14 1.26 -4.24 -0.92
CA ALA A 14 1.64 -3.12 -1.77
C ALA A 14 2.73 -2.27 -1.12
N PHE A 15 2.87 -2.35 0.20
CA PHE A 15 3.90 -1.59 0.90
C PHE A 15 5.16 -2.39 1.15
N CYS A 16 5.21 -3.63 0.69
CA CYS A 16 6.33 -4.50 1.00
C CYS A 16 7.39 -4.55 -0.08
N ASP A 17 7.86 -3.41 -0.47
CA ASP A 17 8.91 -3.35 -1.48
C ASP A 17 9.57 -1.97 -1.41
N GLU A 18 10.89 -1.95 -1.50
CA GLU A 18 11.63 -0.70 -1.38
C GLU A 18 11.27 0.30 -2.46
N ASN A 19 11.16 -0.17 -3.69
CA ASN A 19 10.81 0.72 -4.80
C ASN A 19 9.42 1.29 -4.62
N ARG A 20 8.49 0.46 -4.17
CA ARG A 20 7.14 0.95 -3.97
C ARG A 20 7.06 1.97 -2.85
N LEU A 21 7.84 1.78 -1.79
CA LEU A 21 7.87 2.79 -0.73
C LEU A 21 8.46 4.10 -1.22
N GLN A 22 9.47 4.02 -2.08
CA GLN A 22 10.06 5.24 -2.64
C GLN A 22 9.09 5.94 -3.57
N ILE A 23 8.33 5.18 -4.35
CA ILE A 23 7.30 5.74 -5.20
C ILE A 23 6.29 6.52 -4.36
N LEU A 24 5.83 5.91 -3.27
CA LEU A 24 4.85 6.57 -2.43
C LEU A 24 5.42 7.83 -1.82
N LYS A 25 6.68 7.81 -1.43
CA LYS A 25 7.31 9.00 -0.90
C LYS A 25 7.32 10.12 -1.93
N MET A 26 7.64 9.80 -3.18
CA MET A 26 7.65 10.80 -4.22
C MET A 26 6.26 11.36 -4.47
N LEU A 27 5.24 10.52 -4.39
CA LEU A 27 3.88 10.98 -4.67
C LEU A 27 3.26 11.78 -3.53
N ARG A 28 3.90 11.80 -2.37
CA ARG A 28 3.37 12.58 -1.25
C ARG A 28 3.34 14.07 -1.54
N SER A 29 4.18 14.52 -2.44
CA SER A 29 4.20 15.94 -2.77
C SER A 29 3.32 16.28 -3.97
N GLY A 30 2.61 15.31 -4.50
CA GLY A 30 1.68 15.55 -5.59
C GLY A 30 1.90 14.60 -6.74
N GLU A 31 1.12 14.78 -7.77
CA GLU A 31 1.15 13.94 -8.95
C GLU A 31 2.52 13.96 -9.61
N LYS A 32 2.95 12.82 -10.13
CA LYS A 32 4.21 12.70 -10.84
C LYS A 32 4.02 11.92 -12.13
N CYS A 33 4.70 12.37 -13.16
CA CYS A 33 4.73 11.65 -14.41
C CYS A 33 5.56 10.39 -14.25
N ALA A 34 5.17 9.32 -14.94
CA ALA A 34 5.96 8.09 -14.93
C ALA A 34 7.40 8.35 -15.33
N CYS A 35 7.63 9.29 -16.22
CA CYS A 35 9.00 9.61 -16.63
C CYS A 35 9.85 10.10 -15.47
N LYS A 36 9.25 10.86 -14.57
CA LYS A 36 9.97 11.34 -13.40
C LYS A 36 10.28 10.19 -12.44
N LEU A 37 9.34 9.28 -12.28
CA LEU A 37 9.56 8.13 -11.43
C LEU A 37 10.68 7.24 -11.98
N LEU A 38 10.69 7.05 -13.28
CA LEU A 38 11.75 6.25 -13.91
C LEU A 38 13.11 6.89 -13.70
N GLU A 39 13.16 8.18 -13.83
CA GLU A 39 14.40 8.92 -13.70
C GLU A 39 14.96 8.79 -12.29
N GLU A 40 14.11 8.97 -11.29
CA GLU A 40 14.56 8.96 -9.92
C GLU A 40 14.90 7.55 -9.43
N LEU A 41 14.11 6.56 -9.82
CA LEU A 41 14.32 5.22 -9.34
C LEU A 41 15.32 4.41 -10.16
N GLN A 42 15.56 4.86 -11.38
CA GLN A 42 16.51 4.20 -12.27
C GLN A 42 16.17 2.73 -12.46
N ILE A 43 14.91 2.46 -12.73
CA ILE A 43 14.43 1.12 -13.04
C ILE A 43 13.83 1.13 -14.43
N SER A 44 13.60 -0.06 -14.97
CA SER A 44 13.04 -0.17 -16.31
C SER A 44 11.56 0.19 -16.29
N GLN A 45 11.06 0.52 -17.47
CA GLN A 45 9.66 0.87 -17.60
C GLN A 45 8.76 -0.31 -17.23
N SER A 46 9.17 -1.52 -17.59
CA SER A 46 8.36 -2.68 -17.24
C SER A 46 8.35 -2.94 -15.74
N THR A 47 9.46 -2.68 -15.07
CA THR A 47 9.51 -2.81 -13.61
C THR A 47 8.61 -1.79 -12.94
N LEU A 48 8.66 -0.55 -13.43
CA LEU A 48 7.78 0.48 -12.89
C LEU A 48 6.32 0.11 -13.11
N SER A 49 5.98 -0.35 -14.30
CA SER A 49 4.60 -0.75 -14.59
C SER A 49 4.12 -1.85 -13.65
N HIS A 50 5.00 -2.79 -13.34
CA HIS A 50 4.66 -3.86 -12.42
C HIS A 50 4.34 -3.31 -11.03
N HIS A 51 5.21 -2.43 -10.53
CA HIS A 51 4.98 -1.81 -9.21
C HIS A 51 3.71 -0.97 -9.20
N MET A 52 3.49 -0.20 -10.26
CA MET A 52 2.31 0.66 -10.29
C MET A 52 1.03 -0.15 -10.38
N LYS A 53 1.08 -1.29 -11.08
CA LYS A 53 -0.10 -2.13 -11.12
C LYS A 53 -0.47 -2.64 -9.73
N ILE A 54 0.52 -3.05 -8.97
CA ILE A 54 0.29 -3.52 -7.61
C ILE A 54 -0.30 -2.41 -6.74
N LEU A 55 0.26 -1.21 -6.82
CA LEU A 55 -0.22 -0.08 -6.04
C LEU A 55 -1.61 0.36 -6.46
N CYS A 56 -1.88 0.35 -7.75
CA CYS A 56 -3.19 0.73 -8.25
C CYS A 56 -4.24 -0.33 -7.89
N ASP A 57 -3.89 -1.60 -8.01
CA ASP A 57 -4.82 -2.69 -7.67
C ASP A 57 -5.16 -2.66 -6.18
N ALA A 58 -4.24 -2.22 -5.36
CA ALA A 58 -4.49 -2.10 -3.93
C ALA A 58 -5.26 -0.82 -3.58
N GLY A 59 -5.48 0.05 -4.56
CA GLY A 59 -6.25 1.26 -4.34
C GLY A 59 -5.47 2.40 -3.70
N ILE A 60 -4.15 2.28 -3.62
CA ILE A 60 -3.32 3.28 -2.95
C ILE A 60 -2.97 4.43 -3.90
N VAL A 61 -2.84 4.11 -5.17
CA VAL A 61 -2.41 5.05 -6.19
C VAL A 61 -3.40 5.01 -7.34
N GLN A 62 -3.55 6.11 -8.03
CA GLN A 62 -4.36 6.18 -9.23
C GLN A 62 -3.53 6.76 -10.35
N GLY A 63 -3.83 6.32 -11.57
CA GLY A 63 -3.10 6.77 -12.74
C GLY A 63 -4.01 7.49 -13.69
N ARG A 64 -3.47 8.50 -14.37
CA ARG A 64 -4.19 9.28 -15.34
C ARG A 64 -3.33 9.35 -16.58
N LYS A 65 -3.87 8.93 -17.71
CA LYS A 65 -3.10 8.94 -18.94
C LYS A 65 -3.21 10.28 -19.63
N GLU A 66 -2.07 10.79 -20.00
CA GLU A 66 -2.05 12.05 -20.73
C GLU A 66 -0.98 11.94 -21.80
N GLY A 67 -1.38 11.92 -23.06
CA GLY A 67 -0.46 11.70 -24.14
C GLY A 67 0.09 10.30 -24.05
N LYS A 68 1.38 10.14 -24.15
CA LYS A 68 1.98 8.83 -24.08
C LYS A 68 2.48 8.48 -22.68
N TRP A 69 2.31 9.37 -21.73
CA TRP A 69 2.77 9.13 -20.38
C TRP A 69 1.60 9.02 -19.43
N VAL A 70 1.80 8.22 -18.39
CA VAL A 70 0.81 8.11 -17.32
C VAL A 70 1.30 8.97 -16.17
N HIS A 71 0.38 9.68 -15.53
CA HIS A 71 0.68 10.48 -14.35
C HIS A 71 0.04 9.80 -13.17
N TYR A 72 0.80 9.62 -12.12
CA TYR A 72 0.34 8.89 -10.94
C TYR A 72 0.19 9.80 -9.74
N SER A 73 -0.78 9.52 -8.91
CA SER A 73 -0.97 10.27 -7.68
C SER A 73 -1.51 9.35 -6.59
N LEU A 74 -1.32 9.75 -5.35
CA LEU A 74 -1.90 9.00 -4.25
C LEU A 74 -3.40 9.16 -4.29
N ASP A 75 -4.10 8.08 -3.99
CA ASP A 75 -5.55 8.11 -3.89
C ASP A 75 -5.90 8.40 -2.44
N PRO A 76 -6.46 9.57 -2.13
CA PRO A 76 -6.71 9.90 -0.71
C PRO A 76 -7.63 8.91 -0.02
N SER A 77 -8.66 8.44 -0.70
CA SER A 77 -9.56 7.46 -0.09
C SER A 77 -8.85 6.14 0.15
N GLY A 78 -8.04 5.73 -0.80
CA GLY A 78 -7.30 4.48 -0.65
C GLY A 78 -6.26 4.56 0.45
N ALA A 79 -5.63 5.73 0.58
CA ALA A 79 -4.66 5.93 1.64
C ALA A 79 -5.34 5.85 3.02
N GLU A 80 -6.50 6.48 3.15
CA GLU A 80 -7.24 6.44 4.41
C GLU A 80 -7.69 5.02 4.72
N ARG A 81 -8.14 4.30 3.71
CA ARG A 81 -8.56 2.93 3.92
C ARG A 81 -7.39 2.07 4.39
N ALA A 82 -6.21 2.27 3.82
CA ALA A 82 -5.04 1.50 4.24
C ALA A 82 -4.71 1.76 5.70
N LYS A 83 -4.82 3.01 6.14
CA LYS A 83 -4.59 3.35 7.53
C LYS A 83 -5.60 2.69 8.44
N GLU A 84 -6.86 2.68 8.03
CA GLU A 84 -7.91 2.04 8.80
C GLU A 84 -7.69 0.54 8.91
N LEU A 85 -7.28 -0.07 7.82
CA LEU A 85 -7.02 -1.51 7.84
C LEU A 85 -5.88 -1.84 8.79
N LEU A 86 -4.84 -1.03 8.77
CA LEU A 86 -3.74 -1.24 9.69
C LEU A 86 -4.18 -1.04 11.13
N ASN A 87 -4.96 0.00 11.36
CA ASN A 87 -5.47 0.27 12.68
C ASN A 87 -6.28 -0.90 13.23
N GLU A 88 -7.13 -1.48 12.40
CA GLU A 88 -7.93 -2.64 12.79
C GLU A 88 -7.06 -3.83 13.16
N GLN A 89 -5.95 -4.01 12.47
CA GLN A 89 -5.11 -5.17 12.71
C GLN A 89 -4.32 -5.09 14.01
N VAL A 90 -4.02 -3.89 14.46
CA VAL A 90 -3.12 -3.74 15.60
C VAL A 90 -3.75 -3.07 16.80
N THR A 91 -5.02 -2.79 16.74
CA THR A 91 -5.69 -2.16 17.88
C THR A 91 -6.13 -3.25 18.86
N LEU A 92 -5.76 -3.07 20.10
CA LEU A 92 -6.16 -4.01 21.12
C LEU A 92 -7.63 -3.89 21.38
N THR A 93 -8.30 -5.02 21.48
CA THR A 93 -9.73 -5.02 21.67
C THR A 93 -10.13 -5.46 23.04
N VAL A 94 -9.20 -5.92 23.82
CA VAL A 94 -9.52 -6.42 25.11
C VAL A 94 -9.33 -5.42 26.17
N SER A 95 -10.30 -5.25 26.96
CA SER A 95 -10.16 -4.29 27.97
C SER A 95 -9.55 -4.89 29.20
N HIS A 96 -9.64 -6.17 29.45
CA HIS A 96 -8.94 -6.68 30.55
C HIS A 96 -8.28 -7.94 30.18
N ALA A 97 -7.22 -8.13 30.78
CA ALA A 97 -6.34 -9.12 30.45
C ALA A 97 -6.88 -10.46 30.71
N GLN A 98 -7.31 -11.06 29.75
CA GLN A 98 -7.71 -12.38 29.85
C GLN A 98 -6.58 -13.22 29.50
N ASN A 99 -6.08 -13.89 30.35
CA ASN A 99 -5.07 -14.79 30.06
C ASN A 99 -5.56 -15.98 29.40
N GLU A 100 -5.82 -15.92 28.18
CA GLU A 100 -6.34 -17.02 27.49
C GLU A 100 -5.30 -17.93 26.99
N CYS A 101 -4.35 -18.19 27.73
CA CYS A 101 -3.27 -19.00 27.29
C CYS A 101 -3.70 -20.43 27.22
N CYS A 102 -3.81 -20.92 26.09
CA CYS A 102 -4.13 -22.30 25.92
C CYS A 102 -2.89 -23.10 25.67
N CYS A 103 -1.76 -22.53 25.81
CA CYS A 103 -0.58 -23.29 25.64
C CYS A 103 -0.12 -23.77 26.95
N PRO A 104 -0.18 -25.03 27.21
CA PRO A 104 0.33 -25.49 28.45
C PRO A 104 1.78 -25.31 28.50
N GLY A 105 2.12 -24.57 29.22
CA GLY A 105 3.40 -24.42 29.33
C GLY A 105 4.19 -24.01 28.24
N ASP A 106 4.36 -23.84 27.96
CA ASP A 106 5.02 -23.52 27.10
C ASP A 106 5.94 -23.02 27.17
N LYS A 107 6.04 -23.27 27.49
CA LYS A 107 6.76 -23.04 27.66
C LYS A 107 7.17 -22.76 27.89
#